data_69a6d2a86af29aa0d5722fd485e67606
#
_entry.id   69a6d2a86af29aa0d5722fd485e67606
#
_cell.length_a   1.000
_cell.length_b   1.000
_cell.length_c   1.000
_cell.angle_alpha   90.00
_cell.angle_beta   90.00
_cell.angle_gamma   90.00
#
_symmetry.space_group_name_H-M   'P 1'
#
loop_
_entity.id
_entity.type
_entity.pdbx_description
1 polymer ?
#
loop_
_entity_poly.entity_id
_entity_poly.type
_entity_poly.pdbx_seq_one_letter_code
_entity_poly.pdbx_strand_id
1 'polypeptide(L)'
;TGLVPGTEYRVRVSAYNALGYGPTRVTTPPVATPPKQPPSAPTNPFHFGPGTPILKVTSPASLTVRYGPPDFDGGDTILKYKIEWDTATTFDSAPGNTKLPIGSAVVLGGMKNEYIITGLNTGTRYFVRTFAYNTAGRYGDVALTSPTSEVPRSSPDVPTLVSLEVASSTSIRSSFSPALSLL
;
A
#
# COMPACT_ATOMS: atom_id res chain seq x y z
N THR A 1 -4.47 29.52 -9.63
CA THR A 1 -3.64 28.30 -9.55
C THR A 1 -3.22 28.07 -8.11
N GLY A 2 -3.09 26.82 -7.67
CA GLY A 2 -2.68 26.48 -6.30
C GLY A 2 -3.83 26.38 -5.28
N LEU A 3 -5.08 26.27 -5.72
CA LEU A 3 -6.19 25.98 -4.82
C LEU A 3 -6.19 24.50 -4.43
N VAL A 4 -6.57 24.25 -3.16
CA VAL A 4 -6.68 22.89 -2.61
C VAL A 4 -8.08 22.36 -2.87
N PRO A 5 -8.26 21.18 -3.49
CA PRO A 5 -9.55 20.52 -3.66
C PRO A 5 -10.31 20.40 -2.34
N GLY A 6 -11.63 20.51 -2.37
CA GLY A 6 -12.49 20.41 -1.19
C GLY A 6 -12.45 21.61 -0.21
N THR A 7 -11.56 22.57 -0.41
CA THR A 7 -11.44 23.76 0.44
C THR A 7 -12.33 24.88 -0.07
N GLU A 8 -13.10 25.52 0.83
CA GLU A 8 -13.93 26.68 0.51
C GLU A 8 -13.07 27.92 0.35
N TYR A 9 -13.24 28.64 -0.76
CA TYR A 9 -12.56 29.90 -1.06
C TYR A 9 -13.55 31.02 -1.23
N ARG A 10 -13.16 32.22 -0.73
CA ARG A 10 -13.88 33.49 -0.91
C ARG A 10 -13.04 34.44 -1.74
N VAL A 11 -13.62 35.04 -2.74
CA VAL A 11 -12.92 35.96 -3.66
C VAL A 11 -13.55 37.33 -3.61
N ARG A 12 -12.72 38.38 -3.61
CA ARG A 12 -13.10 39.75 -3.77
C ARG A 12 -12.23 40.44 -4.82
N VAL A 13 -12.78 41.39 -5.50
CA VAL A 13 -12.10 42.16 -6.56
C VAL A 13 -12.15 43.63 -6.22
N SER A 14 -11.09 44.37 -6.50
CA SER A 14 -11.05 45.85 -6.47
C SER A 14 -10.35 46.36 -7.72
N ALA A 15 -10.81 47.48 -8.24
CA ALA A 15 -10.14 48.21 -9.33
C ALA A 15 -8.98 49.02 -8.79
N TYR A 16 -7.96 49.26 -9.63
CA TYR A 16 -6.80 50.08 -9.31
C TYR A 16 -6.60 51.16 -10.37
N ASN A 17 -6.28 52.39 -9.91
CA ASN A 17 -5.86 53.50 -10.78
C ASN A 17 -4.71 54.28 -10.14
N ALA A 18 -4.32 55.42 -10.71
CA ALA A 18 -3.21 56.28 -10.21
C ALA A 18 -3.42 56.81 -8.76
N LEU A 19 -4.63 56.77 -8.23
CA LEU A 19 -4.97 57.18 -6.86
C LEU A 19 -5.01 55.98 -5.88
N GLY A 20 -4.86 54.74 -6.34
CA GLY A 20 -4.86 53.51 -5.53
C GLY A 20 -6.03 52.58 -5.83
N TYR A 21 -6.24 51.62 -4.88
CA TYR A 21 -7.33 50.64 -4.96
C TYR A 21 -8.69 51.29 -4.56
N GLY A 22 -9.69 51.05 -5.36
CA GLY A 22 -11.08 51.36 -5.04
C GLY A 22 -11.71 50.35 -4.06
N PRO A 23 -12.98 50.54 -3.68
CA PRO A 23 -13.72 49.61 -2.83
C PRO A 23 -13.76 48.21 -3.40
N THR A 24 -13.66 47.19 -2.51
CA THR A 24 -13.74 45.79 -2.88
C THR A 24 -15.17 45.33 -3.11
N ARG A 25 -15.39 44.44 -4.07
CA ARG A 25 -16.67 43.74 -4.29
C ARG A 25 -16.46 42.22 -4.18
N VAL A 26 -17.30 41.55 -3.40
CA VAL A 26 -17.34 40.12 -3.27
C VAL A 26 -17.98 39.51 -4.50
N THR A 27 -17.53 38.35 -4.92
CA THR A 27 -18.09 37.58 -6.04
C THR A 27 -19.51 37.07 -5.74
N THR A 28 -20.24 36.71 -6.79
CA THR A 28 -21.52 36.01 -6.70
C THR A 28 -21.37 34.68 -7.49
N PRO A 29 -21.46 33.51 -6.84
CA PRO A 29 -21.65 33.28 -5.40
C PRO A 29 -20.47 33.79 -4.55
N PRO A 30 -20.69 34.07 -3.25
CA PRO A 30 -19.65 34.61 -2.36
C PRO A 30 -18.57 33.58 -2.00
N VAL A 31 -18.84 32.29 -2.21
CA VAL A 31 -17.93 31.16 -1.95
C VAL A 31 -17.93 30.21 -3.14
N ALA A 32 -16.78 29.55 -3.34
CA ALA A 32 -16.62 28.46 -4.29
C ALA A 32 -15.65 27.43 -3.72
N THR A 33 -15.94 26.17 -3.95
CA THR A 33 -15.13 25.03 -3.50
C THR A 33 -14.68 24.23 -4.72
N PRO A 34 -13.37 24.13 -5.01
CA PRO A 34 -12.88 23.23 -6.05
C PRO A 34 -13.33 21.79 -5.75
N PRO A 35 -13.72 21.02 -6.76
CA PRO A 35 -14.22 19.68 -6.55
C PRO A 35 -13.17 18.77 -5.89
N LYS A 36 -13.64 17.93 -4.99
CA LYS A 36 -12.82 16.85 -4.41
C LYS A 36 -12.31 15.90 -5.49
N GLN A 37 -11.15 15.32 -5.26
CA GLN A 37 -10.48 14.41 -6.19
C GLN A 37 -10.21 13.05 -5.52
N PRO A 38 -9.99 11.97 -6.29
CA PRO A 38 -9.48 10.72 -5.73
C PRO A 38 -8.13 10.96 -5.03
N PRO A 39 -7.81 10.18 -3.97
CA PRO A 39 -6.54 10.32 -3.27
C PRO A 39 -5.35 9.85 -4.12
N SER A 40 -4.15 10.23 -3.74
CA SER A 40 -2.92 9.64 -4.28
C SER A 40 -2.74 8.20 -3.80
N ALA A 41 -1.69 7.53 -4.27
CA ALA A 41 -1.37 6.16 -3.90
C ALA A 41 -1.06 6.03 -2.39
N PRO A 42 -1.46 4.92 -1.71
CA PRO A 42 -1.02 4.61 -0.36
C PRO A 42 0.50 4.55 -0.24
N THR A 43 1.03 4.98 0.89
CA THR A 43 2.47 5.11 1.14
C THR A 43 3.01 4.04 2.08
N ASN A 44 4.25 4.23 2.52
CA ASN A 44 4.91 3.43 3.54
C ASN A 44 4.21 3.63 4.92
N PRO A 45 4.01 2.55 5.72
CA PRO A 45 3.35 2.62 7.03
C PRO A 45 4.08 3.49 8.06
N PHE A 46 5.37 3.75 7.88
CA PHE A 46 6.17 4.53 8.82
C PHE A 46 6.19 6.04 8.55
N HIS A 47 5.58 6.49 7.49
CA HIS A 47 5.37 7.91 7.14
C HIS A 47 6.64 8.80 7.12
N PHE A 48 7.82 8.20 6.99
CA PHE A 48 9.09 8.93 6.90
C PHE A 48 9.59 8.99 5.45
N GLY A 49 8.99 9.89 4.65
CA GLY A 49 9.37 10.13 3.26
C GLY A 49 8.62 9.28 2.23
N PRO A 50 8.90 9.51 0.94
CA PRO A 50 8.26 8.77 -0.15
C PRO A 50 8.58 7.28 -0.02
N GLY A 51 7.56 6.45 -0.01
CA GLY A 51 7.73 5.01 0.12
C GLY A 51 6.47 4.27 -0.27
N THR A 52 6.65 3.03 -0.69
CA THR A 52 5.57 2.13 -1.08
C THR A 52 5.13 1.26 0.09
N PRO A 53 3.92 0.70 0.08
CA PRO A 53 3.48 -0.31 1.02
C PRO A 53 4.47 -1.48 1.11
N ILE A 54 4.58 -2.09 2.29
CA ILE A 54 5.54 -3.16 2.57
C ILE A 54 4.82 -4.52 2.49
N LEU A 55 5.44 -5.47 1.80
CA LEU A 55 4.97 -6.86 1.74
C LEU A 55 5.94 -7.78 2.49
N LYS A 56 5.42 -8.67 3.33
CA LYS A 56 6.21 -9.65 4.09
C LYS A 56 5.56 -11.01 4.11
N VAL A 57 6.38 -12.05 4.12
CA VAL A 57 5.93 -13.42 4.42
C VAL A 57 5.57 -13.52 5.90
N THR A 58 4.40 -14.08 6.19
CA THR A 58 3.89 -14.27 7.57
C THR A 58 3.87 -15.75 7.94
N SER A 59 3.45 -16.59 7.00
CA SER A 59 3.37 -18.03 7.20
C SER A 59 3.45 -18.78 5.85
N PRO A 60 3.47 -20.12 5.83
CA PRO A 60 3.41 -20.89 4.59
C PRO A 60 2.20 -20.61 3.71
N ALA A 61 1.13 -20.04 4.28
CA ALA A 61 -0.12 -19.78 3.58
C ALA A 61 -0.60 -18.33 3.73
N SER A 62 0.27 -17.39 4.15
CA SER A 62 -0.12 -16.00 4.35
C SER A 62 1.00 -15.00 4.10
N LEU A 63 0.60 -13.81 3.64
CA LEU A 63 1.43 -12.62 3.47
C LEU A 63 0.81 -11.47 4.25
N THR A 64 1.64 -10.61 4.83
CA THR A 64 1.20 -9.36 5.46
C THR A 64 1.57 -8.19 4.59
N VAL A 65 0.59 -7.35 4.27
CA VAL A 65 0.79 -6.05 3.64
C VAL A 65 0.60 -4.94 4.68
N ARG A 66 1.57 -4.01 4.76
CA ARG A 66 1.51 -2.80 5.58
C ARG A 66 1.56 -1.58 4.70
N TYR A 67 0.72 -0.59 4.98
CA TYR A 67 0.59 0.62 4.17
C TYR A 67 0.31 1.82 5.07
N GLY A 68 0.65 3.01 4.57
CA GLY A 68 0.35 4.31 5.17
C GLY A 68 -0.73 5.06 4.39
N PRO A 69 -1.22 6.17 4.93
CA PRO A 69 -2.12 7.05 4.23
C PRO A 69 -1.45 7.62 2.97
N PRO A 70 -2.24 8.01 1.96
CA PRO A 70 -1.71 8.73 0.80
C PRO A 70 -1.16 10.11 1.22
N ASP A 71 -0.18 10.64 0.48
CA ASP A 71 0.37 11.98 0.71
C ASP A 71 -0.65 13.08 0.38
N PHE A 72 -1.61 12.77 -0.48
CA PHE A 72 -2.72 13.65 -0.83
C PHE A 72 -4.04 12.89 -0.73
N ASP A 73 -4.93 13.35 0.14
CA ASP A 73 -6.24 12.73 0.39
C ASP A 73 -7.33 13.11 -0.63
N GLY A 74 -7.01 13.99 -1.58
CA GLY A 74 -7.96 14.50 -2.58
C GLY A 74 -8.87 15.60 -2.07
N GLY A 75 -8.57 16.20 -0.90
CA GLY A 75 -9.39 17.20 -0.25
C GLY A 75 -10.54 16.59 0.55
N ASP A 76 -10.41 15.34 0.98
CA ASP A 76 -11.41 14.65 1.78
C ASP A 76 -10.80 13.46 2.56
N THR A 77 -11.45 13.08 3.64
CA THR A 77 -10.99 12.00 4.52
C THR A 77 -10.96 10.65 3.80
N ILE A 78 -9.88 9.90 4.01
CA ILE A 78 -9.77 8.51 3.52
C ILE A 78 -10.73 7.62 4.31
N LEU A 79 -11.63 6.94 3.61
CA LEU A 79 -12.65 6.08 4.19
C LEU A 79 -12.24 4.63 4.27
N LYS A 80 -11.49 4.14 3.29
CA LYS A 80 -11.12 2.73 3.17
C LYS A 80 -9.93 2.55 2.24
N TYR A 81 -9.31 1.37 2.38
CA TYR A 81 -8.27 0.89 1.48
C TYR A 81 -8.73 -0.40 0.80
N LYS A 82 -8.29 -0.62 -0.42
CA LYS A 82 -8.46 -1.89 -1.13
C LYS A 82 -7.08 -2.52 -1.32
N ILE A 83 -6.97 -3.79 -0.98
CA ILE A 83 -5.81 -4.63 -1.20
C ILE A 83 -6.19 -5.64 -2.27
N GLU A 84 -5.36 -5.82 -3.28
CA GLU A 84 -5.54 -6.82 -4.33
C GLU A 84 -4.27 -7.67 -4.44
N TRP A 85 -4.43 -8.98 -4.67
CA TRP A 85 -3.32 -9.90 -4.90
C TRP A 85 -3.58 -10.82 -6.07
N ASP A 86 -2.52 -11.18 -6.77
CA ASP A 86 -2.57 -12.02 -7.96
C ASP A 86 -1.25 -12.77 -8.15
N THR A 87 -1.28 -13.82 -8.98
CA THR A 87 -0.09 -14.56 -9.42
C THR A 87 0.57 -13.93 -10.66
N ALA A 88 -0.09 -12.98 -11.31
CA ALA A 88 0.41 -12.21 -12.45
C ALA A 88 0.45 -10.71 -12.14
N THR A 89 1.37 -9.99 -12.77
CA THR A 89 1.50 -8.52 -12.66
C THR A 89 0.35 -7.75 -13.29
N THR A 90 -0.44 -8.41 -14.13
CA THR A 90 -1.63 -7.84 -14.80
C THR A 90 -2.84 -7.74 -13.88
N PHE A 91 -2.87 -8.52 -12.78
CA PHE A 91 -3.98 -8.60 -11.84
C PHE A 91 -5.32 -8.97 -12.51
N ASP A 92 -5.27 -9.98 -13.37
CA ASP A 92 -6.41 -10.47 -14.16
C ASP A 92 -6.54 -11.99 -14.17
N SER A 93 -5.90 -12.69 -13.21
CA SER A 93 -5.82 -14.16 -13.18
C SER A 93 -7.03 -14.85 -12.54
N ALA A 94 -8.07 -14.11 -12.13
CA ALA A 94 -9.27 -14.73 -11.55
C ALA A 94 -9.96 -15.68 -12.56
N PRO A 95 -10.51 -16.81 -12.09
CA PRO A 95 -11.21 -17.75 -12.96
C PRO A 95 -12.37 -17.10 -13.72
N GLY A 96 -12.69 -17.64 -14.91
CA GLY A 96 -13.84 -17.20 -15.69
C GLY A 96 -13.60 -16.02 -16.63
N ASN A 97 -12.31 -15.69 -16.92
CA ASN A 97 -11.96 -14.61 -17.85
C ASN A 97 -12.55 -13.23 -17.47
N THR A 98 -12.66 -12.98 -16.17
CA THR A 98 -13.31 -11.79 -15.60
C THR A 98 -12.42 -10.55 -15.62
N LYS A 99 -11.13 -10.69 -15.95
CA LYS A 99 -10.10 -9.64 -15.87
C LYS A 99 -10.01 -9.00 -14.47
N LEU A 100 -10.19 -9.82 -13.45
CA LEU A 100 -10.08 -9.45 -12.04
C LEU A 100 -8.88 -10.14 -11.40
N PRO A 101 -8.31 -9.58 -10.30
CA PRO A 101 -7.30 -10.26 -9.50
C PRO A 101 -7.89 -11.51 -8.85
N ILE A 102 -7.04 -12.51 -8.54
CA ILE A 102 -7.48 -13.74 -7.86
C ILE A 102 -8.03 -13.49 -6.46
N GLY A 103 -7.67 -12.36 -5.84
CA GLY A 103 -8.24 -11.99 -4.56
C GLY A 103 -8.17 -10.49 -4.30
N SER A 104 -9.12 -10.04 -3.48
CA SER A 104 -9.18 -8.65 -3.02
C SER A 104 -9.82 -8.56 -1.64
N ALA A 105 -9.45 -7.52 -0.89
CA ALA A 105 -10.04 -7.18 0.39
C ALA A 105 -10.23 -5.67 0.52
N VAL A 106 -11.24 -5.26 1.29
CA VAL A 106 -11.47 -3.87 1.65
C VAL A 106 -11.29 -3.73 3.17
N VAL A 107 -10.41 -2.81 3.56
CA VAL A 107 -10.16 -2.45 4.95
C VAL A 107 -10.75 -1.06 5.17
N LEU A 108 -11.66 -0.92 6.13
CA LEU A 108 -12.22 0.38 6.49
C LEU A 108 -11.15 1.26 7.11
N GLY A 109 -11.13 2.52 6.70
CA GLY A 109 -10.10 3.49 7.06
C GLY A 109 -10.10 3.86 8.54
N GLY A 110 -8.92 4.29 9.00
CA GLY A 110 -8.72 5.00 10.26
C GLY A 110 -7.96 4.25 11.34
N MET A 111 -7.83 2.91 11.33
CA MET A 111 -7.21 2.21 12.47
C MET A 111 -6.23 1.08 12.15
N LYS A 112 -6.22 0.52 10.96
CA LYS A 112 -5.31 -0.57 10.61
C LYS A 112 -4.57 -0.27 9.32
N ASN A 113 -3.29 -0.01 9.47
CA ASN A 113 -2.36 0.14 8.35
C ASN A 113 -1.74 -1.23 7.96
N GLU A 114 -2.49 -2.31 8.17
CA GLU A 114 -2.02 -3.67 7.96
C GLU A 114 -3.19 -4.58 7.56
N TYR A 115 -2.92 -5.51 6.62
CA TYR A 115 -3.83 -6.58 6.25
C TYR A 115 -3.06 -7.89 6.05
N ILE A 116 -3.60 -9.00 6.57
CA ILE A 116 -3.01 -10.33 6.40
C ILE A 116 -3.82 -11.06 5.32
N ILE A 117 -3.18 -11.34 4.20
CA ILE A 117 -3.72 -12.16 3.12
C ILE A 117 -3.52 -13.62 3.52
N THR A 118 -4.59 -14.38 3.65
CA THR A 118 -4.59 -15.79 4.08
C THR A 118 -5.09 -16.72 2.97
N GLY A 119 -4.91 -18.03 3.15
CA GLY A 119 -5.38 -19.03 2.19
C GLY A 119 -4.55 -19.09 0.89
N LEU A 120 -3.29 -18.63 0.98
CA LEU A 120 -2.37 -18.67 -0.16
C LEU A 120 -1.70 -20.03 -0.28
N ASN A 121 -1.30 -20.40 -1.49
CA ASN A 121 -0.54 -21.63 -1.74
C ASN A 121 0.95 -21.41 -1.44
N THR A 122 1.52 -22.28 -0.60
CA THR A 122 2.95 -22.31 -0.32
C THR A 122 3.74 -22.48 -1.62
N GLY A 123 4.85 -21.76 -1.76
CA GLY A 123 5.71 -21.82 -2.94
C GLY A 123 5.19 -21.03 -4.15
N THR A 124 3.97 -20.50 -4.12
CA THR A 124 3.40 -19.69 -5.21
C THR A 124 3.73 -18.22 -5.02
N ARG A 125 4.19 -17.55 -6.08
CA ARG A 125 4.47 -16.12 -6.06
C ARG A 125 3.19 -15.31 -6.17
N TYR A 126 3.03 -14.32 -5.29
CA TYR A 126 1.92 -13.38 -5.32
C TYR A 126 2.42 -11.94 -5.42
N PHE A 127 1.86 -11.18 -6.36
CA PHE A 127 1.98 -9.74 -6.48
C PHE A 127 0.85 -9.08 -5.68
N VAL A 128 1.17 -7.93 -5.06
CA VAL A 128 0.19 -7.22 -4.21
C VAL A 128 0.18 -5.74 -4.57
N ARG A 129 -1.02 -5.14 -4.61
CA ARG A 129 -1.21 -3.71 -4.81
C ARG A 129 -2.30 -3.17 -3.89
N THR A 130 -2.21 -1.87 -3.59
CA THR A 130 -3.14 -1.19 -2.69
C THR A 130 -3.68 0.09 -3.30
N PHE A 131 -4.85 0.51 -2.81
CA PHE A 131 -5.54 1.73 -3.22
C PHE A 131 -6.17 2.39 -2.00
N ALA A 132 -6.23 3.72 -1.97
CA ALA A 132 -7.02 4.48 -1.02
C ALA A 132 -8.33 4.97 -1.66
N TYR A 133 -9.35 5.25 -0.85
CA TYR A 133 -10.65 5.70 -1.29
C TYR A 133 -11.18 6.80 -0.35
N ASN A 134 -11.70 7.86 -0.92
CA ASN A 134 -12.40 8.95 -0.23
C ASN A 134 -13.84 9.14 -0.76
N THR A 135 -14.58 10.15 -0.31
CA THR A 135 -15.96 10.40 -0.76
C THR A 135 -16.07 10.99 -2.18
N ALA A 136 -14.96 11.32 -2.85
CA ALA A 136 -15.00 11.71 -4.27
C ALA A 136 -15.48 10.56 -5.19
N GLY A 137 -15.70 9.36 -4.62
CA GLY A 137 -16.44 8.25 -5.26
C GLY A 137 -15.57 7.30 -6.07
N ARG A 138 -14.25 7.40 -6.03
CA ARG A 138 -13.34 6.49 -6.74
C ARG A 138 -12.14 6.10 -5.87
N TYR A 139 -11.57 4.93 -6.14
CA TYR A 139 -10.23 4.60 -5.68
C TYR A 139 -9.23 5.51 -6.38
N GLY A 140 -8.25 5.97 -5.61
CA GLY A 140 -7.14 6.77 -6.10
C GLY A 140 -6.09 5.95 -6.84
N ASP A 141 -4.88 6.51 -6.91
CA ASP A 141 -3.78 5.87 -7.60
C ASP A 141 -3.36 4.56 -6.94
N VAL A 142 -2.84 3.64 -7.76
CA VAL A 142 -2.33 2.35 -7.31
C VAL A 142 -0.96 2.49 -6.67
N ALA A 143 -0.75 1.81 -5.53
CA ALA A 143 0.58 1.55 -4.98
C ALA A 143 0.92 0.07 -5.11
N LEU A 144 2.02 -0.25 -5.76
CA LEU A 144 2.64 -1.57 -5.67
C LEU A 144 3.42 -1.68 -4.35
N THR A 145 3.48 -2.88 -3.78
CA THR A 145 4.25 -3.13 -2.56
C THR A 145 5.76 -3.18 -2.82
N SER A 146 6.55 -3.06 -1.76
CA SER A 146 7.99 -3.35 -1.77
C SER A 146 8.31 -4.44 -0.73
N PRO A 147 8.81 -5.61 -1.15
CA PRO A 147 8.95 -6.05 -2.55
C PRO A 147 7.62 -6.11 -3.30
N THR A 148 7.65 -6.06 -4.64
CA THR A 148 6.43 -6.10 -5.48
C THR A 148 5.70 -7.43 -5.44
N SER A 149 6.40 -8.49 -5.03
CA SER A 149 5.85 -9.83 -4.87
C SER A 149 6.59 -10.61 -3.78
N GLU A 150 5.90 -11.56 -3.17
CA GLU A 150 6.47 -12.51 -2.22
C GLU A 150 5.91 -13.92 -2.44
N VAL A 151 6.63 -14.90 -1.87
CA VAL A 151 6.25 -16.31 -1.91
C VAL A 151 5.98 -16.76 -0.49
N PRO A 152 4.77 -17.20 -0.12
CA PRO A 152 4.48 -17.78 1.17
C PRO A 152 5.38 -19.03 1.40
N ARG A 153 6.07 -19.09 2.54
CA ARG A 153 7.00 -20.16 2.89
C ARG A 153 7.12 -20.31 4.41
N SER A 154 7.51 -21.50 4.85
CA SER A 154 7.86 -21.77 6.24
C SER A 154 9.36 -21.51 6.49
N SER A 155 9.71 -21.38 7.76
CA SER A 155 11.10 -21.54 8.17
C SER A 155 11.58 -22.97 7.87
N PRO A 156 12.85 -23.16 7.55
CA PRO A 156 13.41 -24.52 7.43
C PRO A 156 13.25 -25.30 8.73
N ASP A 157 13.13 -26.61 8.61
CA ASP A 157 13.22 -27.50 9.77
C ASP A 157 14.64 -27.50 10.39
N VAL A 158 14.77 -28.08 11.55
CA VAL A 158 16.08 -28.24 12.18
C VAL A 158 16.96 -29.18 11.36
N PRO A 159 18.28 -28.93 11.26
CA PRO A 159 19.20 -29.86 10.66
C PRO A 159 19.12 -31.20 11.36
N THR A 160 19.21 -32.27 10.59
CA THR A 160 19.24 -33.65 11.10
C THR A 160 20.67 -34.22 11.10
N LEU A 161 20.87 -35.34 11.82
CA LEU A 161 22.15 -36.01 11.87
C LEU A 161 23.33 -35.09 12.25
N VAL A 162 23.11 -34.21 13.23
CA VAL A 162 24.17 -33.35 13.74
C VAL A 162 25.15 -34.19 14.55
N SER A 163 26.43 -34.21 14.16
CA SER A 163 27.51 -34.87 14.86
C SER A 163 28.68 -33.94 15.10
N LEU A 164 29.45 -34.24 16.15
CA LEU A 164 30.65 -33.53 16.51
C LEU A 164 31.76 -34.56 16.69
N GLU A 165 32.91 -34.34 16.06
CA GLU A 165 34.10 -35.19 16.23
C GLU A 165 35.36 -34.36 16.46
N VAL A 166 36.31 -34.92 17.15
CA VAL A 166 37.65 -34.30 17.30
C VAL A 166 38.43 -34.56 16.01
N ALA A 167 38.76 -33.47 15.29
CA ALA A 167 39.52 -33.58 14.04
C ALA A 167 41.03 -33.49 14.25
N SER A 168 41.49 -32.81 15.31
CA SER A 168 42.89 -32.78 15.76
C SER A 168 43.00 -32.37 17.23
N SER A 169 44.24 -32.26 17.77
CA SER A 169 44.45 -31.75 19.12
C SER A 169 43.97 -30.31 19.34
N THR A 170 43.71 -29.58 18.27
CA THR A 170 43.33 -28.14 18.31
C THR A 170 42.09 -27.82 17.48
N SER A 171 41.41 -28.85 16.92
CA SER A 171 40.23 -28.63 16.06
C SER A 171 39.16 -29.68 16.26
N ILE A 172 37.90 -29.25 16.11
CA ILE A 172 36.72 -30.10 16.09
C ILE A 172 35.98 -29.92 14.77
N ARG A 173 35.32 -30.97 14.29
CA ARG A 173 34.50 -30.96 13.09
C ARG A 173 33.05 -31.18 13.48
N SER A 174 32.14 -30.30 13.01
CA SER A 174 30.70 -30.55 13.03
C SER A 174 30.22 -31.00 11.65
N SER A 175 29.41 -32.03 11.61
CA SER A 175 28.74 -32.52 10.39
C SER A 175 27.23 -32.52 10.61
N PHE A 176 26.47 -32.18 9.60
CA PHE A 176 25.01 -32.19 9.65
C PHE A 176 24.42 -32.45 8.28
N SER A 177 23.23 -33.04 8.25
CA SER A 177 22.41 -33.07 7.03
C SER A 177 21.59 -31.78 6.92
N PRO A 178 21.47 -31.20 5.71
CA PRO A 178 20.62 -30.04 5.50
C PRO A 178 19.20 -30.31 6.00
N ALA A 179 18.55 -29.24 6.52
CA ALA A 179 17.13 -29.32 6.79
C ALA A 179 16.35 -29.59 5.50
N LEU A 180 15.33 -30.44 5.58
CA LEU A 180 14.39 -30.61 4.47
C LEU A 180 13.58 -29.34 4.38
N SER A 181 13.88 -28.47 3.41
CA SER A 181 13.01 -27.36 3.06
C SER A 181 11.88 -27.89 2.18
N LEU A 182 10.68 -27.94 2.71
CA LEU A 182 9.50 -28.05 1.85
C LEU A 182 9.41 -26.71 1.08
N LEU A 183 9.65 -26.78 -0.22
CA LEU A 183 9.45 -25.68 -1.17
C LEU A 183 7.99 -25.24 -1.17
#